data_51ceb816d49911cc2edd4df87b3a28ba
#
_entry.id   51ceb816d49911cc2edd4df87b3a28ba
#
_cell.length_a   1.000
_cell.length_b   1.000
_cell.length_c   1.000
_cell.angle_alpha   90.00
_cell.angle_beta   90.00
_cell.angle_gamma   90.00
#
_symmetry.space_group_name_H-M   'P 1'
#
loop_
_entity.id
_entity.type
_entity.pdbx_description
1 polymer ?
#
loop_
_entity_poly.entity_id
_entity_poly.type
_entity_poly.pdbx_seq_one_letter_code
_entity_poly.pdbx_strand_id
1 'polypeptide(L)'
;VPAMKDTEVYAPNFENGSKVALVRYPHGGLFEIPILTVNNKQPDAVKMIGKNPLDAVCINSKVAERLSGADFDGDTVMVIPTGKGVSVSNKPPLKALEGFDPKMQYPEIPGMKYMKTKDSDNTQVEMGKISNLITDMTLFGASDDEIARAVKHSMVVIDAGKHKLNYKQSEKDNNIA
;
A
#
# COMPACT_ATOMS: atom_id res chain seq x y z
N VAL A 1 5.68 -0.25 -17.67
CA VAL A 1 5.73 -0.57 -19.11
C VAL A 1 4.96 0.49 -19.89
N PRO A 2 5.64 1.34 -20.70
CA PRO A 2 5.00 2.48 -21.37
C PRO A 2 3.86 2.10 -22.33
N ALA A 3 3.97 0.95 -22.98
CA ALA A 3 2.95 0.49 -23.93
C ALA A 3 1.70 -0.13 -23.24
N MET A 4 1.73 -0.33 -21.93
CA MET A 4 0.60 -0.82 -21.16
C MET A 4 -0.35 0.33 -20.83
N LYS A 5 -1.65 0.08 -20.86
CA LYS A 5 -2.63 1.08 -20.43
C LYS A 5 -2.55 1.31 -18.92
N ASP A 6 -2.94 2.51 -18.48
CA ASP A 6 -3.02 2.86 -17.06
C ASP A 6 -4.22 2.24 -16.31
N THR A 7 -4.97 1.38 -17.01
CA THR A 7 -6.06 0.54 -16.49
C THR A 7 -5.71 -0.94 -16.46
N GLU A 8 -4.48 -1.31 -16.84
CA GLU A 8 -4.04 -2.69 -16.99
C GLU A 8 -2.86 -3.03 -16.07
N VAL A 9 -2.74 -4.32 -15.74
CA VAL A 9 -1.61 -4.92 -15.05
C VAL A 9 -1.22 -6.22 -15.73
N TYR A 10 0.08 -6.47 -15.90
CA TYR A 10 0.59 -7.79 -16.24
C TYR A 10 0.84 -8.57 -14.95
N ALA A 11 0.07 -9.60 -14.72
CA ALA A 11 0.10 -10.42 -13.50
C ALA A 11 -0.24 -11.88 -13.85
N PRO A 12 0.73 -12.68 -14.35
CA PRO A 12 0.47 -14.02 -14.86
C PRO A 12 -0.10 -15.01 -13.85
N ASN A 13 0.06 -14.76 -12.56
CA ASN A 13 -0.53 -15.58 -11.49
C ASN A 13 -2.06 -15.41 -11.36
N PHE A 14 -2.64 -14.46 -12.09
CA PHE A 14 -4.07 -14.18 -12.10
C PHE A 14 -4.65 -14.41 -13.49
N GLU A 15 -5.95 -14.74 -13.54
CA GLU A 15 -6.64 -14.99 -14.80
C GLU A 15 -6.65 -13.74 -15.69
N ASN A 16 -6.31 -13.93 -16.99
CA ASN A 16 -6.34 -12.84 -17.97
C ASN A 16 -7.75 -12.28 -18.12
N GLY A 17 -7.87 -10.96 -18.04
CA GLY A 17 -9.18 -10.25 -18.07
C GLY A 17 -9.86 -10.11 -16.70
N SER A 18 -9.35 -10.77 -15.65
CA SER A 18 -9.84 -10.54 -14.29
C SER A 18 -9.43 -9.16 -13.77
N LYS A 19 -10.09 -8.70 -12.72
CA LYS A 19 -9.73 -7.43 -12.07
C LYS A 19 -9.02 -7.68 -10.75
N VAL A 20 -7.99 -6.88 -10.49
CA VAL A 20 -7.23 -6.90 -9.25
C VAL A 20 -7.08 -5.49 -8.70
N ALA A 21 -7.06 -5.38 -7.38
CA ALA A 21 -6.69 -4.16 -6.67
C ALA A 21 -5.21 -4.19 -6.34
N LEU A 22 -4.50 -3.09 -6.52
CA LEU A 22 -3.12 -2.93 -6.08
C LEU A 22 -3.07 -2.04 -4.84
N VAL A 23 -2.38 -2.53 -3.81
CA VAL A 23 -2.16 -1.78 -2.57
C VAL A 23 -0.67 -1.69 -2.29
N ARG A 24 -0.16 -0.47 -2.17
CA ARG A 24 1.22 -0.18 -1.75
C ARG A 24 1.19 0.72 -0.52
N TYR A 25 2.14 0.49 0.38
CA TYR A 25 2.25 1.34 1.56
C TYR A 25 2.73 2.74 1.18
N PRO A 26 2.09 3.78 1.72
CA PRO A 26 2.53 5.13 1.50
C PRO A 26 3.83 5.42 2.25
N HIS A 27 4.83 5.91 1.52
CA HIS A 27 6.04 6.51 2.07
C HIS A 27 5.95 8.04 2.20
N GLY A 28 4.75 8.57 2.23
CA GLY A 28 4.42 9.98 2.08
C GLY A 28 3.90 10.26 0.67
N GLY A 29 2.87 11.09 0.56
CA GLY A 29 2.24 11.42 -0.71
C GLY A 29 0.81 10.89 -0.83
N LEU A 30 0.34 10.76 -2.06
CA LEU A 30 -1.01 10.31 -2.37
C LEU A 30 -1.15 8.80 -2.15
N PHE A 31 -2.29 8.39 -1.60
CA PHE A 31 -2.65 6.99 -1.45
C PHE A 31 -3.90 6.71 -2.27
N GLU A 32 -3.74 5.86 -3.27
CA GLU A 32 -4.84 5.34 -4.09
C GLU A 32 -4.81 3.82 -4.09
N ILE A 33 -5.98 3.21 -4.31
CA ILE A 33 -6.13 1.78 -4.57
C ILE A 33 -6.66 1.61 -5.98
N PRO A 34 -5.79 1.50 -6.99
CA PRO A 34 -6.23 1.30 -8.36
C PRO A 34 -6.78 -0.10 -8.57
N ILE A 35 -7.91 -0.19 -9.27
CA ILE A 35 -8.45 -1.44 -9.79
C ILE A 35 -8.02 -1.57 -11.24
N LEU A 36 -7.31 -2.64 -11.54
CA LEU A 36 -6.72 -2.87 -12.85
C LEU A 36 -7.21 -4.18 -13.46
N THR A 37 -7.30 -4.20 -14.78
CA THR A 37 -7.62 -5.42 -15.53
C THR A 37 -6.31 -6.17 -15.85
N VAL A 38 -6.27 -7.47 -15.55
CA VAL A 38 -5.13 -8.32 -15.87
C VAL A 38 -5.00 -8.50 -17.38
N ASN A 39 -3.87 -8.08 -17.94
CA ASN A 39 -3.49 -8.27 -19.34
C ASN A 39 -2.18 -9.06 -19.43
N ASN A 40 -2.28 -10.38 -19.53
CA ASN A 40 -1.15 -11.28 -19.63
C ASN A 40 -0.63 -11.47 -21.07
N LYS A 41 -1.19 -10.74 -22.03
CA LYS A 41 -0.77 -10.77 -23.44
C LYS A 41 0.15 -9.61 -23.83
N GLN A 42 0.58 -8.80 -22.87
CA GLN A 42 1.41 -7.61 -23.12
C GLN A 42 2.87 -8.03 -23.42
N PRO A 43 3.35 -7.85 -24.68
CA PRO A 43 4.66 -8.40 -25.08
C PRO A 43 5.85 -7.72 -24.38
N ASP A 44 5.75 -6.42 -24.07
CA ASP A 44 6.84 -5.70 -23.40
C ASP A 44 6.97 -6.13 -21.94
N ALA A 45 5.86 -6.42 -21.26
CA ALA A 45 5.88 -6.95 -19.90
C ALA A 45 6.52 -8.36 -19.88
N VAL A 46 6.18 -9.20 -20.86
CA VAL A 46 6.80 -10.52 -21.02
C VAL A 46 8.32 -10.43 -21.26
N LYS A 47 8.77 -9.43 -22.02
CA LYS A 47 10.21 -9.18 -22.21
C LYS A 47 10.91 -8.73 -20.95
N MET A 48 10.24 -7.95 -20.11
CA MET A 48 10.83 -7.36 -18.90
C MET A 48 10.97 -8.37 -17.77
N ILE A 49 9.92 -9.10 -17.44
CA ILE A 49 9.90 -10.00 -16.27
C ILE A 49 9.63 -11.47 -16.59
N GLY A 50 9.55 -11.82 -17.88
CA GLY A 50 9.33 -13.20 -18.33
C GLY A 50 7.85 -13.59 -18.39
N LYS A 51 7.61 -14.83 -18.85
CA LYS A 51 6.24 -15.37 -18.99
C LYS A 51 5.61 -15.81 -17.67
N ASN A 52 6.42 -16.24 -16.71
CA ASN A 52 5.97 -16.80 -15.44
C ASN A 52 6.80 -16.24 -14.27
N PRO A 53 6.77 -14.94 -14.01
CA PRO A 53 7.40 -14.38 -12.81
C PRO A 53 6.68 -14.91 -11.57
N LEU A 54 7.44 -15.33 -10.55
CA LEU A 54 6.87 -15.91 -9.33
C LEU A 54 6.20 -14.83 -8.44
N ASP A 55 6.79 -13.65 -8.41
CA ASP A 55 6.48 -12.60 -7.43
C ASP A 55 6.60 -11.18 -7.99
N ALA A 56 6.45 -11.02 -9.29
CA ALA A 56 6.54 -9.70 -9.91
C ALA A 56 5.34 -9.41 -10.82
N VAL A 57 4.96 -8.14 -10.88
CA VAL A 57 3.95 -7.62 -11.80
C VAL A 57 4.48 -6.42 -12.56
N CYS A 58 3.93 -6.15 -13.75
CA CYS A 58 4.22 -4.93 -14.49
C CYS A 58 3.01 -4.01 -14.55
N ILE A 59 3.26 -2.73 -14.38
CA ILE A 59 2.26 -1.65 -14.47
C ILE A 59 2.78 -0.51 -15.35
N ASN A 60 1.89 0.38 -15.74
CA ASN A 60 2.24 1.65 -16.35
C ASN A 60 2.77 2.63 -15.30
N SER A 61 3.67 3.55 -15.68
CA SER A 61 4.22 4.56 -14.76
C SER A 61 3.15 5.45 -14.12
N LYS A 62 2.08 5.77 -14.85
CA LYS A 62 0.94 6.52 -14.29
C LYS A 62 0.22 5.77 -13.16
N VAL A 63 0.19 4.44 -13.22
CA VAL A 63 -0.33 3.63 -12.11
C VAL A 63 0.63 3.70 -10.92
N ALA A 64 1.94 3.65 -11.16
CA ALA A 64 2.95 3.76 -10.12
C ALA A 64 2.85 5.09 -9.34
N GLU A 65 2.64 6.20 -10.04
CA GLU A 65 2.40 7.51 -9.42
C GLU A 65 1.19 7.51 -8.47
N ARG A 66 0.12 6.80 -8.82
CA ARG A 66 -1.08 6.63 -7.99
C ARG A 66 -0.86 5.70 -6.79
N LEU A 67 0.14 4.82 -6.87
CA LEU A 67 0.53 3.89 -5.81
C LEU A 67 1.53 4.53 -4.84
N SER A 68 1.19 5.64 -4.22
CA SER A 68 2.04 6.34 -3.24
C SER A 68 3.43 6.69 -3.79
N GLY A 69 3.49 7.06 -5.08
CA GLY A 69 4.75 7.46 -5.72
C GLY A 69 5.75 6.32 -5.90
N ALA A 70 5.27 5.13 -6.27
CA ALA A 70 6.15 4.01 -6.61
C ALA A 70 7.12 4.42 -7.73
N ASP A 71 8.42 4.14 -7.56
CA ASP A 71 9.50 4.55 -8.46
C ASP A 71 10.24 3.38 -9.13
N PHE A 72 9.76 2.17 -8.93
CA PHE A 72 10.29 0.93 -9.51
C PHE A 72 11.70 0.52 -9.04
N ASP A 73 12.14 0.96 -7.88
CA ASP A 73 13.44 0.62 -7.29
C ASP A 73 13.43 -0.64 -6.39
N GLY A 74 12.41 -1.47 -6.53
CA GLY A 74 12.17 -2.66 -5.70
C GLY A 74 10.92 -2.53 -4.84
N ASP A 75 9.96 -1.73 -5.27
CA ASP A 75 8.67 -1.57 -4.61
C ASP A 75 7.90 -2.87 -4.46
N THR A 76 7.30 -3.07 -3.32
CA THR A 76 6.39 -4.18 -3.06
C THR A 76 4.95 -3.70 -3.09
N VAL A 77 4.12 -4.40 -3.85
CA VAL A 77 2.68 -4.18 -3.90
C VAL A 77 1.94 -5.45 -3.52
N MET A 78 0.82 -5.30 -2.85
CA MET A 78 -0.12 -6.38 -2.63
C MET A 78 -1.11 -6.40 -3.79
N VAL A 79 -1.29 -7.56 -4.41
CA VAL A 79 -2.25 -7.77 -5.51
C VAL A 79 -3.43 -8.56 -4.97
N ILE A 80 -4.61 -7.95 -4.97
CA ILE A 80 -5.83 -8.51 -4.39
C ILE A 80 -6.82 -8.82 -5.51
N PRO A 81 -7.18 -10.09 -5.76
CA PRO A 81 -8.21 -10.41 -6.74
C PRO A 81 -9.57 -9.88 -6.29
N THR A 82 -10.25 -9.14 -7.17
CA THR A 82 -11.62 -8.67 -6.94
C THR A 82 -12.58 -9.64 -7.59
N GLY A 83 -12.87 -10.76 -6.91
CA GLY A 83 -13.77 -11.80 -7.40
C GLY A 83 -15.24 -11.58 -7.00
N LYS A 84 -16.08 -12.57 -7.28
CA LYS A 84 -17.50 -12.57 -6.89
C LYS A 84 -17.65 -12.34 -5.38
N GLY A 85 -18.33 -11.28 -4.99
CA GLY A 85 -18.57 -10.91 -3.59
C GLY A 85 -17.58 -9.91 -3.00
N VAL A 86 -16.53 -9.55 -3.72
CA VAL A 86 -15.60 -8.49 -3.31
C VAL A 86 -15.87 -7.24 -4.15
N SER A 87 -16.45 -6.21 -3.55
CA SER A 87 -16.68 -4.92 -4.18
C SER A 87 -15.58 -3.95 -3.79
N VAL A 88 -14.58 -3.80 -4.65
CA VAL A 88 -13.56 -2.76 -4.52
C VAL A 88 -13.71 -1.79 -5.67
N SER A 89 -13.85 -0.51 -5.37
CA SER A 89 -13.84 0.58 -6.35
C SER A 89 -12.51 1.31 -6.31
N ASN A 90 -12.11 1.92 -7.43
CA ASN A 90 -10.99 2.85 -7.43
C ASN A 90 -11.20 3.90 -6.34
N LYS A 91 -10.24 4.01 -5.45
CA LYS A 91 -10.23 5.03 -4.40
C LYS A 91 -9.42 6.22 -4.88
N PRO A 92 -9.99 7.43 -4.94
CA PRO A 92 -9.21 8.64 -5.15
C PRO A 92 -8.26 8.87 -3.98
N PRO A 93 -7.27 9.77 -4.12
CA PRO A 93 -6.39 10.15 -3.02
C PRO A 93 -7.20 10.54 -1.78
N LEU A 94 -6.81 10.03 -0.61
CA LEU A 94 -7.47 10.32 0.65
C LEU A 94 -7.13 11.73 1.09
N LYS A 95 -8.08 12.66 1.01
CA LYS A 95 -7.89 14.07 1.38
C LYS A 95 -7.41 14.27 2.82
N ALA A 96 -7.81 13.38 3.73
CA ALA A 96 -7.38 13.43 5.12
C ALA A 96 -5.88 13.19 5.33
N LEU A 97 -5.14 12.75 4.30
CA LEU A 97 -3.68 12.61 4.34
C LEU A 97 -2.93 13.87 3.91
N GLU A 98 -3.64 14.86 3.33
CA GLU A 98 -3.01 16.11 2.90
C GLU A 98 -2.37 16.82 4.10
N GLY A 99 -1.10 17.22 3.96
CA GLY A 99 -0.35 17.90 5.01
C GLY A 99 0.01 17.04 6.24
N PHE A 100 -0.27 15.73 6.21
CA PHE A 100 0.12 14.84 7.29
C PHE A 100 1.64 14.59 7.25
N ASP A 101 2.34 14.99 8.33
CA ASP A 101 3.76 14.73 8.54
C ASP A 101 3.94 13.91 9.82
N PRO A 102 4.32 12.62 9.70
CA PRO A 102 4.50 11.74 10.86
C PRO A 102 5.48 12.28 11.90
N LYS A 103 6.57 12.92 11.45
CA LYS A 103 7.62 13.45 12.34
C LYS A 103 7.16 14.66 13.14
N MET A 104 6.33 15.49 12.52
CA MET A 104 5.77 16.67 13.19
C MET A 104 4.68 16.30 14.19
N GLN A 105 3.85 15.29 13.89
CA GLN A 105 2.71 14.93 14.72
C GLN A 105 3.04 13.92 15.82
N TYR A 106 4.01 13.04 15.58
CA TYR A 106 4.39 11.99 16.53
C TYR A 106 5.89 11.99 16.84
N PRO A 107 6.44 13.13 17.30
CA PRO A 107 7.87 13.22 17.64
C PRO A 107 8.20 12.35 18.85
N GLU A 108 9.51 12.12 19.03
CA GLU A 108 10.04 11.47 20.22
C GLU A 108 9.66 12.25 21.49
N ILE A 109 9.18 11.52 22.51
CA ILE A 109 8.92 12.08 23.84
C ILE A 109 9.61 11.23 24.92
N PRO A 110 10.01 11.82 26.06
CA PRO A 110 10.61 11.05 27.14
C PRO A 110 9.71 9.93 27.66
N GLY A 111 10.29 8.72 27.82
CA GLY A 111 9.58 7.56 28.37
C GLY A 111 8.68 6.81 27.40
N MET A 112 8.65 7.18 26.12
CA MET A 112 7.87 6.44 25.13
C MET A 112 8.48 5.05 24.84
N LYS A 113 7.65 4.14 24.29
CA LYS A 113 8.12 2.85 23.77
C LYS A 113 8.75 3.05 22.39
N TYR A 114 10.01 2.62 22.24
CA TYR A 114 10.71 2.66 20.96
C TYR A 114 10.40 1.44 20.12
N MET A 115 10.33 1.63 18.80
CA MET A 115 10.24 0.54 17.84
C MET A 115 11.56 -0.24 17.84
N LYS A 116 11.48 -1.55 18.09
CA LYS A 116 12.65 -2.42 18.04
C LYS A 116 12.97 -2.82 16.60
N THR A 117 14.24 -2.95 16.27
CA THR A 117 14.68 -3.27 14.91
C THR A 117 14.98 -4.76 14.70
N LYS A 118 14.97 -5.59 15.74
CA LYS A 118 15.44 -6.98 15.66
C LYS A 118 14.54 -8.05 16.28
N ASP A 119 13.42 -7.68 16.92
CA ASP A 119 12.55 -8.63 17.63
C ASP A 119 11.14 -8.67 17.02
N SER A 120 10.25 -9.47 17.62
CA SER A 120 8.84 -9.63 17.21
C SER A 120 8.02 -8.33 17.13
N ASP A 121 8.48 -7.28 17.79
CA ASP A 121 7.87 -5.93 17.74
C ASP A 121 8.63 -5.00 16.77
N ASN A 122 9.23 -5.53 15.74
CA ASN A 122 9.96 -4.75 14.76
C ASN A 122 9.02 -4.05 13.77
N THR A 123 9.57 -3.09 13.03
CA THR A 123 8.83 -2.34 12.01
C THR A 123 8.11 -3.25 11.01
N GLN A 124 8.74 -4.35 10.60
CA GLN A 124 8.14 -5.27 9.62
C GLN A 124 6.91 -5.98 10.16
N VAL A 125 6.95 -6.41 11.42
CA VAL A 125 5.79 -7.08 12.05
C VAL A 125 4.63 -6.10 12.23
N GLU A 126 4.89 -4.90 12.74
CA GLU A 126 3.87 -3.87 12.89
C GLU A 126 3.32 -3.40 11.53
N MET A 127 4.19 -3.26 10.53
CA MET A 127 3.76 -2.97 9.15
C MET A 127 2.92 -4.12 8.57
N GLY A 128 3.24 -5.36 8.83
CA GLY A 128 2.43 -6.50 8.40
C GLY A 128 1.02 -6.47 9.00
N LYS A 129 0.89 -6.16 10.27
CA LYS A 129 -0.42 -6.04 10.94
C LYS A 129 -1.27 -4.92 10.34
N ILE A 130 -0.70 -3.72 10.21
CA ILE A 130 -1.45 -2.57 9.67
C ILE A 130 -1.79 -2.75 8.20
N SER A 131 -0.96 -3.49 7.46
CA SER A 131 -1.22 -3.89 6.09
C SER A 131 -2.48 -4.67 5.93
N ASN A 132 -2.55 -5.75 6.67
CA ASN A 132 -3.69 -6.64 6.65
C ASN A 132 -4.95 -5.87 7.05
N LEU A 133 -4.84 -5.01 8.06
CA LEU A 133 -5.96 -4.17 8.48
C LEU A 133 -6.44 -3.24 7.35
N ILE A 134 -5.54 -2.50 6.69
CA ILE A 134 -5.91 -1.61 5.58
C ILE A 134 -6.55 -2.40 4.44
N THR A 135 -6.03 -3.59 4.14
CA THR A 135 -6.58 -4.47 3.13
C THR A 135 -8.00 -4.90 3.49
N ASP A 136 -8.19 -5.41 4.68
CA ASP A 136 -9.50 -5.86 5.16
C ASP A 136 -10.51 -4.69 5.19
N MET A 137 -10.12 -3.54 5.73
CA MET A 137 -10.95 -2.34 5.73
C MET A 137 -11.39 -1.94 4.32
N THR A 138 -10.48 -2.00 3.35
CA THR A 138 -10.78 -1.68 1.95
C THR A 138 -11.74 -2.68 1.33
N LEU A 139 -11.52 -3.97 1.55
CA LEU A 139 -12.36 -5.05 1.02
C LEU A 139 -13.76 -5.07 1.64
N PHE A 140 -13.87 -4.74 2.91
CA PHE A 140 -15.15 -4.74 3.65
C PHE A 140 -15.87 -3.38 3.65
N GLY A 141 -15.40 -2.43 2.87
CA GLY A 141 -16.09 -1.17 2.62
C GLY A 141 -16.03 -0.15 3.75
N ALA A 142 -14.94 -0.13 4.52
CA ALA A 142 -14.70 0.92 5.50
C ALA A 142 -14.74 2.32 4.86
N SER A 143 -15.12 3.33 5.64
CA SER A 143 -15.16 4.71 5.19
C SER A 143 -13.76 5.24 4.85
N ASP A 144 -13.69 6.30 4.02
CA ASP A 144 -12.43 6.94 3.68
C ASP A 144 -11.70 7.50 4.91
N ASP A 145 -12.44 7.97 5.92
CA ASP A 145 -11.87 8.46 7.18
C ASP A 145 -11.24 7.32 8.00
N GLU A 146 -11.87 6.17 8.06
CA GLU A 146 -11.33 4.98 8.73
C GLU A 146 -10.06 4.49 8.05
N ILE A 147 -10.09 4.38 6.71
CA ILE A 147 -8.92 4.00 5.92
C ILE A 147 -7.81 5.03 6.09
N ALA A 148 -8.11 6.33 6.06
CA ALA A 148 -7.13 7.39 6.26
C ALA A 148 -6.46 7.31 7.63
N ARG A 149 -7.19 7.00 8.71
CA ARG A 149 -6.60 6.78 10.04
C ARG A 149 -5.61 5.61 10.04
N ALA A 150 -5.98 4.48 9.45
CA ALA A 150 -5.09 3.33 9.33
C ALA A 150 -3.85 3.64 8.50
N VAL A 151 -3.99 4.37 7.38
CA VAL A 151 -2.88 4.82 6.55
C VAL A 151 -1.96 5.80 7.28
N LYS A 152 -2.49 6.77 8.02
CA LYS A 152 -1.68 7.67 8.87
C LYS A 152 -0.83 6.89 9.86
N HIS A 153 -1.44 5.91 10.53
CA HIS A 153 -0.70 5.07 11.47
C HIS A 153 0.39 4.26 10.76
N SER A 154 0.14 3.72 9.58
CA SER A 154 1.16 3.01 8.79
C SER A 154 2.35 3.89 8.43
N MET A 155 2.12 5.17 8.11
CA MET A 155 3.18 6.15 7.82
C MET A 155 4.05 6.45 9.05
N VAL A 156 3.47 6.43 10.24
CA VAL A 156 4.23 6.56 11.50
C VAL A 156 5.02 5.30 11.78
N VAL A 157 4.43 4.12 11.64
CA VAL A 157 5.05 2.82 11.93
C VAL A 157 6.27 2.59 11.04
N ILE A 158 6.19 2.87 9.73
CA ILE A 158 7.30 2.62 8.80
C ILE A 158 8.54 3.45 9.14
N ASP A 159 8.35 4.65 9.67
CA ASP A 159 9.43 5.57 10.03
C ASP A 159 9.82 5.51 11.51
N ALA A 160 9.04 4.81 12.35
CA ALA A 160 9.22 4.81 13.79
C ALA A 160 10.55 4.25 14.27
N GLY A 161 11.09 3.24 13.59
CA GLY A 161 12.40 2.67 13.92
C GLY A 161 13.55 3.61 13.59
N LYS A 162 13.51 4.26 12.44
CA LYS A 162 14.57 5.14 11.94
C LYS A 162 14.56 6.52 12.62
N HIS A 163 13.38 7.08 12.85
CA HIS A 163 13.20 8.45 13.33
C HIS A 163 12.67 8.54 14.76
N LYS A 164 12.57 7.41 15.46
CA LYS A 164 12.10 7.33 16.86
C LYS A 164 10.74 8.01 17.06
N LEU A 165 9.76 7.67 16.21
CA LEU A 165 8.43 8.26 16.31
C LEU A 165 7.58 7.58 17.39
N ASN A 166 6.66 8.34 17.98
CA ASN A 166 5.74 7.84 18.99
C ASN A 166 4.59 7.06 18.36
N TYR A 167 4.89 5.87 17.84
CA TYR A 167 3.92 5.03 17.15
C TYR A 167 2.79 4.51 18.06
N LYS A 168 3.04 4.35 19.37
CA LYS A 168 1.99 3.95 20.31
C LYS A 168 0.97 5.04 20.57
N GLN A 169 1.34 6.30 20.52
CA GLN A 169 0.37 7.40 20.54
C GLN A 169 -0.43 7.43 19.24
N SER A 170 0.23 7.26 18.11
CA SER A 170 -0.44 7.18 16.80
C SER A 170 -1.45 6.03 16.74
N GLU A 171 -1.12 4.85 17.30
CA GLU A 171 -2.03 3.69 17.40
C GLU A 171 -3.34 4.07 18.13
N LYS A 172 -3.22 4.77 19.26
CA LYS A 172 -4.37 5.21 20.05
C LYS A 172 -5.19 6.28 19.32
N ASP A 173 -4.52 7.32 18.80
CA ASP A 173 -5.19 8.45 18.15
C ASP A 173 -5.94 8.03 16.88
N ASN A 174 -5.46 7.00 16.21
CA ASN A 174 -6.07 6.45 15.00
C ASN A 174 -7.01 5.25 15.25
N ASN A 175 -7.27 4.89 16.52
CA ASN A 175 -8.14 3.79 16.91
C ASN A 175 -7.75 2.44 16.25
N ILE A 176 -6.46 2.11 16.29
CA ILE A 176 -5.91 0.88 15.69
C ILE A 176 -5.79 -0.26 16.75
N ALA A 177 -5.95 0.03 18.02
CA ALA A 177 -5.84 -0.95 19.11
C ALA A 177 -7.04 -1.88 19.20
#